data_c52e07b24c118327a838738fed861096
#
_entry.id   c52e07b24c118327a838738fed861096
#
_cell.length_a   1.000
_cell.length_b   1.000
_cell.length_c   1.000
_cell.angle_alpha   90.00
_cell.angle_beta   90.00
_cell.angle_gamma   90.00
#
_symmetry.space_group_name_H-M   'P 1'
#
loop_
_entity.id
_entity.type
_entity.pdbx_description
1 polymer ?
#
loop_
_entity_poly.entity_id
_entity_poly.type
_entity_poly.pdbx_seq_one_letter_code
_entity_poly.pdbx_strand_id
1 'polypeptide(L)'
;MLNREDSYNIYICGVGGQGIIKTSVIIGEAAMNEGYKVVMSEIHGMSQRGGVVSTELKIGDYKSSTIEKSNADVILSFEPIEAVRALNKANIDTKIVLNTSPIVPSTLNQFNQSYPKVEDIISSLNDNYNFVYPIDGEKLAIESGSLLSLNMVLLGGVIANDTFPLSKKSIIKSMKNNLHSRFHEMNLNAIEKGYDLVKNS
;
A
#
# COMPACT_ATOMS: atom_id res chain seq x y z
N MET A 1 16.91 -1.46 -11.63
CA MET A 1 16.79 -2.92 -11.39
C MET A 1 17.59 -3.23 -10.14
N LEU A 2 16.94 -3.85 -9.14
CA LEU A 2 17.67 -4.43 -8.01
C LEU A 2 18.69 -5.43 -8.55
N ASN A 3 19.94 -5.37 -8.08
CA ASN A 3 20.81 -6.53 -8.21
C ASN A 3 20.13 -7.69 -7.51
N ARG A 4 20.37 -8.94 -7.95
CA ARG A 4 19.72 -10.13 -7.33
C ARG A 4 20.05 -10.31 -5.84
N GLU A 5 21.03 -9.57 -5.34
CA GLU A 5 21.46 -9.53 -3.93
C GLU A 5 20.80 -8.38 -3.16
N ASP A 6 20.20 -7.40 -3.84
CA ASP A 6 19.49 -6.28 -3.21
C ASP A 6 18.09 -6.72 -2.79
N SER A 7 17.63 -6.14 -1.71
CA SER A 7 16.35 -6.45 -1.09
C SER A 7 15.44 -5.22 -1.09
N TYR A 8 14.13 -5.43 -1.18
CA TYR A 8 13.13 -4.36 -1.13
C TYR A 8 11.99 -4.76 -0.19
N ASN A 9 11.72 -3.88 0.78
CA ASN A 9 10.79 -4.13 1.88
C ASN A 9 9.54 -3.27 1.74
N ILE A 10 8.37 -3.90 1.64
CA ILE A 10 7.09 -3.24 1.52
C ILE A 10 6.21 -3.59 2.71
N TYR A 11 5.84 -2.61 3.51
CA TYR A 11 4.86 -2.75 4.57
C TYR A 11 3.51 -2.25 4.07
N ILE A 12 2.51 -3.12 4.05
CA ILE A 12 1.16 -2.80 3.57
C ILE A 12 0.21 -2.90 4.75
N CYS A 13 -0.55 -1.85 5.03
CA CYS A 13 -1.45 -1.80 6.19
C CYS A 13 -2.78 -1.12 5.89
N GLY A 14 -3.76 -1.40 6.73
CA GLY A 14 -5.10 -0.83 6.64
C GLY A 14 -6.11 -1.62 7.45
N VAL A 15 -7.38 -1.52 7.06
CA VAL A 15 -8.52 -2.17 7.71
C VAL A 15 -9.01 -3.35 6.86
N GLY A 16 -9.43 -4.42 7.51
CA GLY A 16 -9.93 -5.62 6.85
C GLY A 16 -11.08 -5.33 5.88
N GLY A 17 -10.96 -5.82 4.65
CA GLY A 17 -11.89 -5.57 3.54
C GLY A 17 -11.38 -4.61 2.47
N GLN A 18 -10.31 -3.85 2.71
CA GLN A 18 -9.74 -2.89 1.75
C GLN A 18 -8.90 -3.52 0.62
N GLY A 19 -8.67 -4.83 0.63
CA GLY A 19 -7.91 -5.51 -0.42
C GLY A 19 -6.38 -5.55 -0.19
N ILE A 20 -5.92 -5.38 1.06
CA ILE A 20 -4.50 -5.40 1.47
C ILE A 20 -3.81 -6.67 0.99
N ILE A 21 -4.38 -7.84 1.35
CA ILE A 21 -3.83 -9.16 0.96
C ILE A 21 -3.82 -9.32 -0.57
N LYS A 22 -4.89 -8.88 -1.26
CA LYS A 22 -4.94 -8.97 -2.72
C LYS A 22 -3.83 -8.14 -3.36
N THR A 23 -3.55 -6.96 -2.83
CA THR A 23 -2.46 -6.09 -3.32
C THR A 23 -1.10 -6.74 -3.08
N SER A 24 -0.85 -7.30 -1.91
CA SER A 24 0.42 -7.98 -1.62
C SER A 24 0.63 -9.22 -2.50
N VAL A 25 -0.42 -10.00 -2.78
CA VAL A 25 -0.35 -11.14 -3.71
C VAL A 25 -0.01 -10.69 -5.13
N ILE A 26 -0.62 -9.60 -5.61
CA ILE A 26 -0.33 -9.05 -6.95
C ILE A 26 1.13 -8.60 -7.05
N ILE A 27 1.65 -7.90 -6.04
CA ILE A 27 3.06 -7.47 -6.02
C ILE A 27 3.99 -8.70 -5.94
N GLY A 28 3.70 -9.65 -5.06
CA GLY A 28 4.50 -10.86 -4.88
C GLY A 28 4.57 -11.72 -6.15
N GLU A 29 3.43 -11.93 -6.82
CA GLU A 29 3.40 -12.67 -8.10
C GLU A 29 4.18 -11.93 -9.20
N ALA A 30 4.04 -10.60 -9.27
CA ALA A 30 4.79 -9.80 -10.23
C ALA A 30 6.30 -9.93 -10.00
N ALA A 31 6.75 -9.91 -8.75
CA ALA A 31 8.15 -10.09 -8.38
C ALA A 31 8.67 -11.50 -8.77
N MET A 32 7.90 -12.53 -8.46
CA MET A 32 8.26 -13.91 -8.86
C MET A 32 8.32 -14.07 -10.39
N ASN A 33 7.43 -13.43 -11.12
CA ASN A 33 7.44 -13.45 -12.60
C ASN A 33 8.67 -12.73 -13.19
N GLU A 34 9.27 -11.79 -12.48
CA GLU A 34 10.55 -11.13 -12.84
C GLU A 34 11.78 -11.89 -12.31
N GLY A 35 11.58 -13.03 -11.64
CA GLY A 35 12.65 -13.91 -11.18
C GLY A 35 13.21 -13.58 -9.80
N TYR A 36 12.53 -12.69 -9.03
CA TYR A 36 12.91 -12.43 -7.65
C TYR A 36 12.35 -13.49 -6.69
N LYS A 37 13.06 -13.73 -5.61
CA LYS A 37 12.49 -14.44 -4.46
C LYS A 37 11.57 -13.51 -3.71
N VAL A 38 10.52 -14.06 -3.10
CA VAL A 38 9.53 -13.30 -2.32
C VAL A 38 9.25 -14.03 -1.02
N VAL A 39 9.26 -13.29 0.07
CA VAL A 39 8.79 -13.77 1.37
C VAL A 39 7.73 -12.82 1.88
N MET A 40 6.61 -13.36 2.35
CA MET A 40 5.46 -12.58 2.81
C MET A 40 4.93 -13.15 4.12
N SER A 41 4.51 -12.26 5.03
CA SER A 41 3.72 -12.60 6.21
C SER A 41 2.54 -11.67 6.35
N GLU A 42 1.46 -12.19 6.92
CA GLU A 42 0.23 -11.46 7.18
C GLU A 42 -0.03 -11.41 8.69
N ILE A 43 -0.46 -10.26 9.18
CA ILE A 43 -0.87 -10.05 10.56
C ILE A 43 -2.30 -9.54 10.55
N HIS A 44 -3.17 -10.29 11.19
CA HIS A 44 -4.58 -9.95 11.34
C HIS A 44 -4.87 -9.59 12.80
N GLY A 45 -5.57 -8.48 13.00
CA GLY A 45 -6.19 -8.19 14.29
C GLY A 45 -7.26 -9.22 14.64
N MET A 46 -7.69 -9.26 15.91
CA MET A 46 -8.67 -10.26 16.40
C MET A 46 -10.06 -10.13 15.76
N SER A 47 -10.36 -9.01 15.11
CA SER A 47 -11.63 -8.79 14.39
C SER A 47 -11.48 -9.13 12.91
N GLN A 48 -12.29 -10.06 12.40
CA GLN A 48 -12.30 -10.43 10.98
C GLN A 48 -12.82 -9.34 10.03
N ARG A 49 -13.59 -8.37 10.55
CA ARG A 49 -14.09 -7.21 9.80
C ARG A 49 -13.83 -5.94 10.60
N GLY A 50 -13.28 -4.93 9.97
CA GLY A 50 -12.93 -3.67 10.63
C GLY A 50 -11.72 -3.75 11.56
N GLY A 51 -11.04 -4.90 11.65
CA GLY A 51 -9.77 -5.07 12.36
C GLY A 51 -8.58 -4.63 11.52
N VAL A 52 -7.49 -4.30 12.20
CA VAL A 52 -6.21 -3.97 11.54
C VAL A 52 -5.70 -5.19 10.78
N VAL A 53 -5.29 -4.98 9.55
CA VAL A 53 -4.59 -5.98 8.72
C VAL A 53 -3.30 -5.36 8.23
N SER A 54 -2.21 -6.09 8.34
CA SER A 54 -0.95 -5.70 7.73
C SER A 54 -0.27 -6.89 7.06
N THR A 55 0.52 -6.58 6.03
CA THR A 55 1.35 -7.55 5.32
C THR A 55 2.77 -7.00 5.25
N GLU A 56 3.73 -7.82 5.59
CA GLU A 56 5.14 -7.57 5.38
C GLU A 56 5.59 -8.37 4.15
N LEU A 57 5.95 -7.69 3.07
CA LEU A 57 6.40 -8.28 1.81
C LEU A 57 7.85 -7.90 1.56
N LYS A 58 8.70 -8.89 1.34
CA LYS A 58 10.11 -8.71 1.01
C LYS A 58 10.42 -9.32 -0.34
N ILE A 59 11.04 -8.52 -1.22
CA ILE A 59 11.49 -8.92 -2.55
C ILE A 59 13.01 -9.00 -2.51
N GLY A 60 13.58 -10.16 -2.85
CA GLY A 60 15.02 -10.43 -2.78
C GLY A 60 15.36 -11.67 -1.97
N ASP A 61 16.64 -11.86 -1.61
CA ASP A 61 17.09 -13.08 -0.92
C ASP A 61 17.00 -12.94 0.60
N TYR A 62 15.80 -13.15 1.14
CA TYR A 62 15.53 -13.11 2.58
C TYR A 62 15.30 -14.48 3.19
N LYS A 63 15.69 -14.60 4.48
CA LYS A 63 15.40 -15.77 5.31
C LYS A 63 14.20 -15.57 6.24
N SER A 64 13.74 -14.33 6.41
CA SER A 64 12.63 -13.96 7.30
C SER A 64 11.71 -12.96 6.61
N SER A 65 10.41 -13.11 6.83
CA SER A 65 9.39 -12.18 6.31
C SER A 65 9.28 -10.89 7.12
N THR A 66 9.78 -10.86 8.36
CA THR A 66 9.65 -9.69 9.23
C THR A 66 10.54 -8.55 8.76
N ILE A 67 9.96 -7.38 8.56
CA ILE A 67 10.67 -6.12 8.30
C ILE A 67 11.17 -5.58 9.65
N GLU A 68 12.45 -5.31 9.75
CA GLU A 68 13.05 -4.70 10.93
C GLU A 68 12.58 -3.25 11.13
N LYS A 69 12.82 -2.71 12.33
CA LYS A 69 12.53 -1.29 12.59
C LYS A 69 13.33 -0.41 11.64
N SER A 70 12.68 0.65 11.16
CA SER A 70 13.27 1.64 10.25
C SER A 70 13.85 1.06 8.95
N ASN A 71 13.32 -0.07 8.46
CA ASN A 71 13.85 -0.79 7.30
C ASN A 71 12.82 -1.04 6.18
N ALA A 72 11.69 -0.34 6.19
CA ALA A 72 10.76 -0.36 5.07
C ALA A 72 11.21 0.63 3.97
N ASP A 73 11.24 0.16 2.73
CA ASP A 73 11.43 1.01 1.55
C ASP A 73 10.13 1.73 1.18
N VAL A 74 9.00 1.02 1.34
CA VAL A 74 7.65 1.57 1.13
C VAL A 74 6.74 1.19 2.28
N ILE A 75 5.93 2.16 2.73
CA ILE A 75 4.71 1.94 3.49
C ILE A 75 3.54 2.27 2.56
N LEU A 76 2.69 1.27 2.29
CA LEU A 76 1.44 1.42 1.57
C LEU A 76 0.29 1.33 2.56
N SER A 77 -0.32 2.46 2.89
CA SER A 77 -1.41 2.51 3.86
C SER A 77 -2.76 2.79 3.20
N PHE A 78 -3.71 1.92 3.48
CA PHE A 78 -5.09 2.03 3.00
C PHE A 78 -5.96 2.93 3.89
N GLU A 79 -5.42 3.34 5.06
CA GLU A 79 -6.14 4.10 6.07
C GLU A 79 -5.16 5.02 6.81
N PRO A 80 -5.48 6.32 7.04
CA PRO A 80 -4.52 7.31 7.54
C PRO A 80 -3.87 6.95 8.88
N ILE A 81 -4.64 6.48 9.88
CA ILE A 81 -4.09 6.15 11.20
C ILE A 81 -3.22 4.89 11.17
N GLU A 82 -3.46 3.98 10.23
CA GLU A 82 -2.64 2.80 10.06
C GLU A 82 -1.24 3.17 9.49
N ALA A 83 -1.15 4.25 8.69
CA ALA A 83 0.16 4.80 8.30
C ALA A 83 0.96 5.24 9.54
N VAL A 84 0.32 5.96 10.47
CA VAL A 84 0.97 6.38 11.72
C VAL A 84 1.42 5.19 12.56
N ARG A 85 0.60 4.15 12.65
CA ARG A 85 0.95 2.91 13.38
C ARG A 85 2.13 2.15 12.76
N ALA A 86 2.32 2.31 11.44
CA ALA A 86 3.39 1.67 10.69
C ALA A 86 4.75 2.40 10.81
N LEU A 87 4.82 3.58 11.41
CA LEU A 87 6.03 4.43 11.41
C LEU A 87 7.24 3.82 12.10
N ASN A 88 7.04 2.83 12.98
CA ASN A 88 8.16 2.08 13.55
C ASN A 88 8.96 1.29 12.50
N LYS A 89 8.40 1.06 11.31
CA LYS A 89 9.04 0.42 10.17
C LYS A 89 9.71 1.44 9.23
N ALA A 90 9.32 2.73 9.30
CA ALA A 90 9.81 3.78 8.43
C ALA A 90 11.18 4.32 8.88
N ASN A 91 11.97 4.73 7.90
CA ASN A 91 13.09 5.65 8.04
C ASN A 91 12.79 6.93 7.23
N ILE A 92 13.69 7.90 7.27
CA ILE A 92 13.47 9.21 6.62
C ILE A 92 13.30 9.12 5.10
N ASP A 93 13.83 8.07 4.46
CA ASP A 93 13.78 7.85 3.01
C ASP A 93 12.66 6.90 2.58
N THR A 94 11.89 6.36 3.54
CA THR A 94 10.74 5.49 3.27
C THR A 94 9.68 6.26 2.47
N LYS A 95 9.20 5.66 1.36
CA LYS A 95 8.10 6.21 0.56
C LYS A 95 6.78 5.83 1.22
N ILE A 96 6.05 6.84 1.72
CA ILE A 96 4.76 6.65 2.40
C ILE A 96 3.64 7.00 1.43
N VAL A 97 3.01 5.99 0.86
CA VAL A 97 1.81 6.13 0.02
C VAL A 97 0.60 5.83 0.88
N LEU A 98 -0.28 6.81 1.08
CA LEU A 98 -1.43 6.64 1.97
C LEU A 98 -2.73 7.13 1.36
N ASN A 99 -3.82 6.39 1.61
CA ASN A 99 -5.18 6.85 1.34
C ASN A 99 -5.58 7.92 2.36
N THR A 100 -6.23 8.96 1.89
CA THR A 100 -6.69 10.06 2.77
C THR A 100 -8.09 9.85 3.34
N SER A 101 -8.81 8.82 2.92
CA SER A 101 -10.16 8.52 3.43
C SER A 101 -10.10 7.69 4.72
N PRO A 102 -10.56 8.23 5.88
CA PRO A 102 -10.49 7.51 7.14
C PRO A 102 -11.62 6.48 7.28
N ILE A 103 -11.34 5.36 7.94
CA ILE A 103 -12.34 4.42 8.43
C ILE A 103 -12.45 4.58 9.94
N VAL A 104 -13.41 5.41 10.36
CA VAL A 104 -13.60 5.73 11.77
C VAL A 104 -14.15 4.52 12.53
N PRO A 105 -13.42 3.98 13.53
CA PRO A 105 -13.92 2.86 14.34
C PRO A 105 -15.16 3.27 15.12
N SER A 106 -16.21 2.46 15.08
CA SER A 106 -17.46 2.70 15.82
C SER A 106 -17.27 2.79 17.34
N THR A 107 -16.19 2.21 17.86
CA THR A 107 -15.83 2.24 19.27
C THR A 107 -15.36 3.60 19.78
N LEU A 108 -14.89 4.50 18.92
CA LEU A 108 -14.44 5.84 19.34
C LEU A 108 -15.55 6.63 20.06
N ASN A 109 -16.77 6.54 19.55
CA ASN A 109 -17.93 7.19 20.17
C ASN A 109 -18.22 6.66 21.59
N GLN A 110 -17.91 5.38 21.86
CA GLN A 110 -18.12 4.78 23.18
C GLN A 110 -17.13 5.28 24.24
N PHE A 111 -15.97 5.76 23.81
CA PHE A 111 -14.91 6.25 24.68
C PHE A 111 -14.77 7.79 24.67
N ASN A 112 -15.74 8.52 24.11
CA ASN A 112 -15.66 9.98 23.92
C ASN A 112 -14.35 10.43 23.24
N GLN A 113 -13.83 9.64 22.33
CA GLN A 113 -12.64 9.93 21.55
C GLN A 113 -13.03 10.35 20.13
N SER A 114 -12.26 11.24 19.53
CA SER A 114 -12.40 11.65 18.13
C SER A 114 -11.27 11.09 17.29
N TYR A 115 -11.58 10.79 16.04
CA TYR A 115 -10.56 10.47 15.05
C TYR A 115 -9.70 11.74 14.78
N PRO A 116 -8.36 11.63 14.70
CA PRO A 116 -7.51 12.76 14.36
C PRO A 116 -7.88 13.34 12.99
N LYS A 117 -7.69 14.65 12.82
CA LYS A 117 -7.88 15.23 11.49
C LYS A 117 -6.84 14.67 10.52
N VAL A 118 -7.28 14.31 9.34
CA VAL A 118 -6.40 13.69 8.32
C VAL A 118 -5.32 14.67 7.88
N GLU A 119 -5.65 15.96 7.82
CA GLU A 119 -4.71 17.03 7.50
C GLU A 119 -3.58 17.12 8.52
N ASP A 120 -3.88 16.93 9.81
CA ASP A 120 -2.87 16.96 10.89
C ASP A 120 -1.94 15.74 10.77
N ILE A 121 -2.49 14.57 10.42
CA ILE A 121 -1.69 13.38 10.15
C ILE A 121 -0.74 13.61 8.98
N ILE A 122 -1.24 14.12 7.85
CA ILE A 122 -0.43 14.38 6.65
C ILE A 122 0.64 15.43 6.94
N SER A 123 0.30 16.51 7.64
CA SER A 123 1.28 17.54 8.03
C SER A 123 2.40 16.94 8.88
N SER A 124 2.04 16.15 9.90
CA SER A 124 3.03 15.48 10.75
C SER A 124 3.93 14.50 9.98
N LEU A 125 3.40 13.80 9.00
CA LEU A 125 4.20 12.93 8.14
C LEU A 125 5.17 13.74 7.28
N ASN A 126 4.72 14.82 6.65
CA ASN A 126 5.55 15.70 5.82
C ASN A 126 6.68 16.39 6.61
N ASP A 127 6.44 16.68 7.90
CA ASP A 127 7.45 17.29 8.77
C ASP A 127 8.59 16.33 9.15
N ASN A 128 8.34 15.01 9.03
CA ASN A 128 9.27 13.98 9.53
C ASN A 128 9.82 13.04 8.44
N TYR A 129 9.25 13.02 7.24
CA TYR A 129 9.63 12.10 6.16
C TYR A 129 9.77 12.83 4.82
N ASN A 130 10.75 12.45 4.04
CA ASN A 130 11.07 13.11 2.76
C ASN A 130 10.05 12.82 1.65
N PHE A 131 9.37 11.68 1.71
CA PHE A 131 8.55 11.18 0.61
C PHE A 131 7.19 10.72 1.12
N VAL A 132 6.22 11.64 1.15
CA VAL A 132 4.83 11.37 1.56
C VAL A 132 3.89 11.67 0.41
N TYR A 133 3.09 10.69 0.04
CA TYR A 133 2.17 10.74 -1.11
C TYR A 133 0.73 10.47 -0.63
N PRO A 134 0.00 11.50 -0.17
CA PRO A 134 -1.41 11.36 0.18
C PRO A 134 -2.26 11.28 -1.08
N ILE A 135 -3.12 10.27 -1.15
CA ILE A 135 -3.98 10.00 -2.30
C ILE A 135 -5.44 9.97 -1.84
N ASP A 136 -6.30 10.77 -2.46
CA ASP A 136 -7.75 10.60 -2.36
C ASP A 136 -8.15 9.37 -3.20
N GLY A 137 -7.90 8.20 -2.61
CA GLY A 137 -8.08 6.93 -3.29
C GLY A 137 -9.54 6.61 -3.59
N GLU A 138 -10.48 7.04 -2.76
CA GLU A 138 -11.91 6.83 -2.99
C GLU A 138 -12.39 7.60 -4.21
N LYS A 139 -12.02 8.88 -4.32
CA LYS A 139 -12.36 9.72 -5.47
C LYS A 139 -11.82 9.11 -6.76
N LEU A 140 -10.53 8.78 -6.81
CA LEU A 140 -9.90 8.22 -8.01
C LEU A 140 -10.45 6.83 -8.36
N ALA A 141 -10.80 6.01 -7.37
CA ALA A 141 -11.43 4.71 -7.59
C ALA A 141 -12.83 4.86 -8.20
N ILE A 142 -13.66 5.76 -7.67
CA ILE A 142 -14.99 6.06 -8.22
C ILE A 142 -14.87 6.57 -9.66
N GLU A 143 -13.96 7.49 -9.92
CA GLU A 143 -13.69 7.99 -11.27
C GLU A 143 -13.14 6.91 -12.23
N SER A 144 -12.57 5.83 -11.70
CA SER A 144 -12.13 4.67 -12.49
C SER A 144 -13.24 3.67 -12.76
N GLY A 145 -14.41 3.84 -12.11
CA GLY A 145 -15.61 3.04 -12.31
C GLY A 145 -16.13 2.31 -11.06
N SER A 146 -15.37 2.16 -9.98
CA SER A 146 -15.85 1.56 -8.74
C SER A 146 -14.89 1.79 -7.58
N LEU A 147 -15.44 2.00 -6.39
CA LEU A 147 -14.69 2.04 -5.12
C LEU A 147 -13.86 0.76 -4.87
N LEU A 148 -14.26 -0.37 -5.45
CA LEU A 148 -13.53 -1.64 -5.34
C LEU A 148 -12.13 -1.60 -5.98
N SER A 149 -11.81 -0.60 -6.79
CA SER A 149 -10.49 -0.41 -7.40
C SER A 149 -9.54 0.48 -6.58
N LEU A 150 -9.94 0.92 -5.37
CA LEU A 150 -9.13 1.76 -4.49
C LEU A 150 -7.72 1.17 -4.26
N ASN A 151 -7.64 -0.12 -4.02
CA ASN A 151 -6.38 -0.81 -3.84
C ASN A 151 -5.46 -0.71 -5.07
N MET A 152 -6.01 -0.66 -6.27
CA MET A 152 -5.24 -0.49 -7.51
C MET A 152 -4.81 0.97 -7.73
N VAL A 153 -5.60 1.93 -7.28
CA VAL A 153 -5.17 3.35 -7.25
C VAL A 153 -3.92 3.51 -6.38
N LEU A 154 -3.97 2.99 -5.16
CA LEU A 154 -2.84 3.10 -4.23
C LEU A 154 -1.61 2.32 -4.71
N LEU A 155 -1.81 1.14 -5.32
CA LEU A 155 -0.73 0.38 -5.96
C LEU A 155 -0.11 1.18 -7.11
N GLY A 156 -0.89 1.92 -7.89
CA GLY A 156 -0.41 2.86 -8.91
C GLY A 156 0.56 3.88 -8.32
N GLY A 157 0.22 4.47 -7.18
CA GLY A 157 1.11 5.39 -6.45
C GLY A 157 2.43 4.75 -6.00
N VAL A 158 2.40 3.47 -5.58
CA VAL A 158 3.64 2.74 -5.25
C VAL A 158 4.52 2.54 -6.48
N ILE A 159 3.93 2.12 -7.61
CA ILE A 159 4.67 1.86 -8.86
C ILE A 159 5.32 3.13 -9.43
N ALA A 160 4.76 4.31 -9.14
CA ALA A 160 5.28 5.58 -9.61
C ALA A 160 6.63 5.96 -8.99
N ASN A 161 6.99 5.34 -7.86
CA ASN A 161 8.26 5.61 -7.21
C ASN A 161 9.44 5.03 -8.02
N ASP A 162 10.46 5.84 -8.28
CA ASP A 162 11.63 5.44 -9.09
C ASP A 162 12.46 4.32 -8.45
N THR A 163 12.35 4.14 -7.13
CA THR A 163 13.03 3.05 -6.40
C THR A 163 12.26 1.73 -6.42
N PHE A 164 11.00 1.72 -6.90
CA PHE A 164 10.20 0.50 -6.94
C PHE A 164 10.79 -0.50 -7.96
N PRO A 165 11.11 -1.74 -7.54
CA PRO A 165 11.97 -2.63 -8.33
C PRO A 165 11.27 -3.29 -9.51
N LEU A 166 9.92 -3.32 -9.52
CA LEU A 166 9.16 -4.07 -10.51
C LEU A 166 8.64 -3.18 -11.63
N SER A 167 8.58 -3.72 -12.83
CA SER A 167 8.01 -3.02 -13.96
C SER A 167 6.48 -2.89 -13.82
N LYS A 168 5.92 -1.75 -14.23
CA LYS A 168 4.48 -1.54 -14.34
C LYS A 168 3.80 -2.64 -15.17
N LYS A 169 4.47 -3.11 -16.23
CA LYS A 169 3.99 -4.21 -17.08
C LYS A 169 3.81 -5.50 -16.30
N SER A 170 4.73 -5.83 -15.41
CA SER A 170 4.66 -7.04 -14.57
C SER A 170 3.52 -6.97 -13.57
N ILE A 171 3.35 -5.83 -12.93
CA ILE A 171 2.22 -5.57 -12.02
C ILE A 171 0.88 -5.70 -12.75
N ILE A 172 0.74 -5.09 -13.94
CA ILE A 172 -0.49 -5.19 -14.74
C ILE A 172 -0.77 -6.64 -15.14
N LYS A 173 0.26 -7.39 -15.52
CA LYS A 173 0.11 -8.82 -15.86
C LYS A 173 -0.38 -9.61 -14.64
N SER A 174 0.24 -9.43 -13.49
CA SER A 174 -0.18 -10.09 -12.24
C SER A 174 -1.60 -9.67 -11.82
N MET A 175 -1.94 -8.38 -11.91
CA MET A 175 -3.30 -7.92 -11.65
C MET A 175 -4.32 -8.65 -12.52
N LYS A 176 -4.06 -8.80 -13.82
CA LYS A 176 -4.95 -9.53 -14.76
C LYS A 176 -5.09 -11.00 -14.42
N ASN A 177 -4.04 -11.65 -13.92
CA ASN A 177 -4.08 -13.05 -13.48
C ASN A 177 -4.93 -13.23 -12.20
N ASN A 178 -4.92 -12.23 -11.34
CA ASN A 178 -5.54 -12.28 -10.00
C ASN A 178 -6.96 -11.73 -9.93
N LEU A 179 -7.41 -11.02 -10.96
CA LEU A 179 -8.75 -10.43 -11.04
C LEU A 179 -9.53 -10.97 -12.24
N HIS A 180 -10.84 -11.09 -12.06
CA HIS A 180 -11.72 -11.51 -13.15
C HIS A 180 -11.68 -10.49 -14.30
N SER A 181 -11.72 -10.96 -15.56
CA SER A 181 -11.54 -10.14 -16.76
C SER A 181 -12.47 -8.92 -16.86
N ARG A 182 -13.72 -9.04 -16.39
CA ARG A 182 -14.69 -7.93 -16.35
C ARG A 182 -14.22 -6.70 -15.55
N PHE A 183 -13.23 -6.87 -14.66
CA PHE A 183 -12.68 -5.79 -13.83
C PHE A 183 -11.35 -5.24 -14.34
N HIS A 184 -10.79 -5.79 -15.43
CA HIS A 184 -9.44 -5.43 -15.87
C HIS A 184 -9.34 -3.97 -16.29
N GLU A 185 -10.28 -3.47 -17.11
CA GLU A 185 -10.26 -2.09 -17.62
C GLU A 185 -10.33 -1.08 -16.48
N MET A 186 -11.30 -1.26 -15.57
CA MET A 186 -11.47 -0.42 -14.39
C MET A 186 -10.20 -0.37 -13.53
N ASN A 187 -9.58 -1.54 -13.26
CA ASN A 187 -8.38 -1.60 -12.43
C ASN A 187 -7.13 -1.08 -13.16
N LEU A 188 -7.06 -1.19 -14.49
CA LEU A 188 -6.02 -0.52 -15.28
C LEU A 188 -6.14 1.01 -15.15
N ASN A 189 -7.33 1.56 -15.33
CA ASN A 189 -7.58 2.99 -15.16
C ASN A 189 -7.24 3.47 -13.74
N ALA A 190 -7.54 2.66 -12.72
CA ALA A 190 -7.20 2.96 -11.33
C ALA A 190 -5.67 3.01 -11.11
N ILE A 191 -4.93 2.03 -11.62
CA ILE A 191 -3.46 2.02 -11.57
C ILE A 191 -2.88 3.26 -12.26
N GLU A 192 -3.37 3.61 -13.47
CA GLU A 192 -2.88 4.78 -14.21
C GLU A 192 -3.10 6.07 -13.42
N LYS A 193 -4.31 6.28 -12.88
CA LYS A 193 -4.62 7.49 -12.11
C LYS A 193 -3.73 7.65 -10.87
N GLY A 194 -3.54 6.57 -10.11
CA GLY A 194 -2.66 6.59 -8.96
C GLY A 194 -1.19 6.82 -9.33
N TYR A 195 -0.74 6.21 -10.44
CA TYR A 195 0.60 6.38 -10.98
C TYR A 195 0.85 7.83 -11.40
N ASP A 196 -0.05 8.41 -12.20
CA ASP A 196 0.10 9.76 -12.74
C ASP A 196 0.08 10.81 -11.63
N LEU A 197 -0.76 10.61 -10.58
CA LEU A 197 -0.82 11.52 -9.45
C LEU A 197 0.54 11.63 -8.74
N VAL A 198 1.15 10.48 -8.41
CA VAL A 198 2.42 10.46 -7.66
C VAL A 198 3.60 10.82 -8.55
N LYS A 199 3.57 10.47 -9.84
CA LYS A 199 4.67 10.79 -10.76
C LYS A 199 4.76 12.29 -11.07
N ASN A 200 3.67 13.03 -10.95
CA ASN A 200 3.58 14.48 -11.20
C ASN A 200 3.64 15.32 -9.91
N SER A 201 3.76 14.70 -8.73
CA SER A 201 3.96 15.37 -7.43
C SER A 201 5.45 15.44 -7.09
#